data_090d344041e397a2b819bdefa1b93c73
#
_entry.id   090d344041e397a2b819bdefa1b93c73
#
_cell.length_a   1.000
_cell.length_b   1.000
_cell.length_c   1.000
_cell.angle_alpha   90.00
_cell.angle_beta   90.00
_cell.angle_gamma   90.00
#
_symmetry.space_group_name_H-M   'P 1'
#
loop_
_entity.id
_entity.type
_entity.pdbx_description
1 polymer ?
#
loop_
_entity_poly.entity_id
_entity_poly.type
_entity_poly.pdbx_seq_one_letter_code
_entity_poly.pdbx_strand_id
1 'polypeptide(L)'
;VGSEMCIRDSNIAYSLLWRVASGDVFGKDQPVNLTLLEIPAAVRAAEGTAMELADSALPLVNTITVADNAAKAFEGANAAFLVGAKPRGKGESRADMLAANGKIFIEQGKALNDAAAQDVRVLVVGNPANTNAYIASKSAPDIPGDRFNAMMRLDHNRALSMLAQHLDVPST
;
A
#
# COMPACT_ATOMS: atom_id res chain seq x y z
N VAL A 1 0.35 9.26 13.72
CA VAL A 1 1.01 8.43 12.72
C VAL A 1 0.59 8.92 11.35
N GLY A 2 1.55 9.35 10.53
CA GLY A 2 1.36 9.62 9.11
C GLY A 2 1.21 8.28 8.39
N SER A 3 0.02 7.97 7.90
CA SER A 3 -0.25 6.77 7.12
C SER A 3 -0.60 7.16 5.70
N GLU A 4 0.03 6.52 4.74
CA GLU A 4 -0.10 6.83 3.35
C GLU A 4 -0.52 5.64 2.52
N MET A 5 -1.41 5.88 1.57
CA MET A 5 -1.98 4.83 0.75
C MET A 5 -1.99 5.24 -0.72
N CYS A 6 -1.26 4.49 -1.53
CA CYS A 6 -1.34 4.61 -2.98
C CYS A 6 -2.63 3.94 -3.47
N ILE A 7 -3.64 4.74 -3.76
CA ILE A 7 -4.94 4.28 -4.25
C ILE A 7 -4.93 4.38 -5.78
N ARG A 8 -4.64 3.29 -6.44
CA ARG A 8 -4.88 3.20 -7.87
C ARG A 8 -6.03 2.26 -8.13
N ASP A 9 -7.24 2.80 -8.38
CA ASP A 9 -8.47 2.06 -8.78
C ASP A 9 -8.70 0.71 -8.07
N SER A 10 -8.29 0.62 -6.80
CA SER A 10 -8.25 -0.65 -6.08
C SER A 10 -9.36 -0.70 -5.03
N ASN A 11 -10.32 -1.59 -5.23
CA ASN A 11 -11.28 -1.97 -4.19
C ASN A 11 -10.59 -2.40 -2.88
N ILE A 12 -9.33 -2.89 -2.97
CA ILE A 12 -8.51 -3.27 -1.83
C ILE A 12 -8.09 -2.02 -1.06
N ALA A 13 -7.58 -1.00 -1.74
CA ALA A 13 -7.18 0.26 -1.11
C ALA A 13 -8.38 0.94 -0.45
N TYR A 14 -9.50 1.02 -1.15
CA TYR A 14 -10.74 1.56 -0.60
C TYR A 14 -11.16 0.84 0.69
N SER A 15 -11.24 -0.49 0.68
CA SER A 15 -11.61 -1.27 1.86
C SER A 15 -10.59 -1.14 3.00
N LEU A 16 -9.31 -1.03 2.69
CA LEU A 16 -8.24 -0.90 3.68
C LEU A 16 -8.28 0.46 4.38
N LEU A 17 -8.62 1.54 3.66
CA LEU A 17 -8.75 2.89 4.22
C LEU A 17 -9.67 2.93 5.43
N TRP A 18 -10.85 2.33 5.33
CA TRP A 18 -11.83 2.29 6.43
C TRP A 18 -11.30 1.54 7.65
N ARG A 19 -10.53 0.48 7.43
CA ARG A 19 -9.92 -0.29 8.52
C ARG A 19 -8.77 0.47 9.19
N VAL A 20 -7.97 1.19 8.42
CA VAL A 20 -6.94 2.10 8.96
C VAL A 20 -7.60 3.21 9.77
N ALA A 21 -8.59 3.87 9.18
CA ALA A 21 -9.30 4.99 9.78
C ALA A 21 -10.09 4.61 11.06
N SER A 22 -10.57 3.36 11.15
CA SER A 22 -11.28 2.85 12.35
C SER A 22 -10.35 2.33 13.45
N GLY A 23 -9.03 2.37 13.24
CA GLY A 23 -8.03 1.93 14.22
C GLY A 23 -7.77 0.43 14.26
N ASP A 24 -8.21 -0.33 13.23
CA ASP A 24 -7.97 -1.77 13.15
C ASP A 24 -6.51 -2.12 12.87
N VAL A 25 -5.73 -1.15 12.35
CA VAL A 25 -4.33 -1.35 11.95
C VAL A 25 -3.35 -0.80 12.99
N PHE A 26 -3.57 0.41 13.48
CA PHE A 26 -2.64 1.09 14.41
C PHE A 26 -3.11 1.12 15.85
N GLY A 27 -4.32 0.64 16.13
CA GLY A 27 -4.91 0.64 17.47
C GLY A 27 -6.05 1.65 17.61
N LYS A 28 -6.89 1.40 18.59
CA LYS A 28 -8.14 2.15 18.80
C LYS A 28 -7.95 3.54 19.41
N ASP A 29 -6.74 3.83 19.89
CA ASP A 29 -6.39 5.11 20.53
C ASP A 29 -5.36 5.90 19.73
N GLN A 30 -4.98 5.43 18.52
CA GLN A 30 -3.95 6.06 17.70
C GLN A 30 -4.57 6.96 16.62
N PRO A 31 -4.47 8.29 16.75
CA PRO A 31 -4.86 9.20 15.67
C PRO A 31 -3.98 9.02 14.43
N VAL A 32 -4.59 9.16 13.26
CA VAL A 32 -3.93 9.00 11.98
C VAL A 32 -4.12 10.23 11.09
N ASN A 33 -3.06 10.60 10.37
CA ASN A 33 -3.12 11.50 9.23
C ASN A 33 -3.05 10.64 7.97
N LEU A 34 -4.02 10.76 7.10
CA LEU A 34 -4.12 9.96 5.87
C LEU A 34 -3.74 10.81 4.67
N THR A 35 -2.84 10.31 3.86
CA THR A 35 -2.55 10.88 2.54
C THR A 35 -2.87 9.86 1.47
N LEU A 36 -3.68 10.23 0.50
CA LEU A 36 -4.10 9.40 -0.61
C LEU A 36 -3.29 9.79 -1.85
N LEU A 37 -2.38 8.91 -2.28
CA LEU A 37 -1.57 9.14 -3.48
C LEU A 37 -2.27 8.55 -4.70
N GLU A 38 -2.50 9.37 -5.71
CA GLU A 38 -3.09 8.93 -6.97
C GLU A 38 -2.41 9.61 -8.17
N ILE A 39 -2.54 9.00 -9.33
CA ILE A 39 -2.06 9.62 -10.57
C ILE A 39 -2.92 10.86 -10.91
N PRO A 40 -2.37 11.89 -11.57
CA PRO A 40 -3.11 13.12 -11.87
C PRO A 40 -4.46 12.91 -12.54
N ALA A 41 -4.58 11.90 -13.41
CA ALA A 41 -5.83 11.58 -14.11
C ALA A 41 -6.95 11.04 -13.20
N ALA A 42 -6.61 10.51 -12.02
CA ALA A 42 -7.54 9.87 -11.09
C ALA A 42 -7.68 10.62 -9.73
N VAL A 43 -7.03 11.78 -9.57
CA VAL A 43 -7.11 12.60 -8.35
C VAL A 43 -8.55 12.90 -7.94
N ARG A 44 -9.45 13.18 -8.89
CA ARG A 44 -10.87 13.43 -8.58
C ARG A 44 -11.57 12.23 -7.93
N ALA A 45 -11.19 11.00 -8.28
CA ALA A 45 -11.74 9.82 -7.64
C ALA A 45 -11.22 9.68 -6.19
N ALA A 46 -9.94 9.97 -5.97
CA ALA A 46 -9.36 10.00 -4.63
C ALA A 46 -9.98 11.12 -3.76
N GLU A 47 -10.26 12.28 -4.33
CA GLU A 47 -10.99 13.35 -3.65
C GLU A 47 -12.40 12.91 -3.23
N GLY A 48 -13.12 12.18 -4.09
CA GLY A 48 -14.41 11.58 -3.74
C GLY A 48 -14.30 10.63 -2.55
N THR A 49 -13.32 9.73 -2.56
CA THR A 49 -13.05 8.82 -1.43
C THR A 49 -12.68 9.59 -0.15
N ALA A 50 -11.89 10.67 -0.26
CA ALA A 50 -11.54 11.51 0.87
C ALA A 50 -12.78 12.19 1.48
N MET A 51 -13.73 12.64 0.65
CA MET A 51 -14.99 13.21 1.10
C MET A 51 -15.86 12.18 1.82
N GLU A 52 -16.04 10.99 1.26
CA GLU A 52 -16.76 9.88 1.92
C GLU A 52 -16.16 9.53 3.28
N LEU A 53 -14.82 9.49 3.36
CA LEU A 53 -14.12 9.20 4.59
C LEU A 53 -14.30 10.33 5.63
N ALA A 54 -14.30 11.58 5.20
CA ALA A 54 -14.57 12.74 6.05
C ALA A 54 -16.01 12.74 6.57
N ASP A 55 -16.98 12.40 5.73
CA ASP A 55 -18.40 12.30 6.08
C ASP A 55 -18.68 11.21 7.12
N SER A 56 -17.81 10.20 7.19
CA SER A 56 -17.91 9.12 8.19
C SER A 56 -17.54 9.54 9.61
N ALA A 57 -16.97 10.73 9.79
CA ALA A 57 -16.62 11.34 11.08
C ALA A 57 -15.88 10.39 12.04
N LEU A 58 -14.96 9.58 11.51
CA LEU A 58 -14.20 8.59 12.29
C LEU A 58 -13.26 9.32 13.28
N PRO A 59 -13.36 9.05 14.59
CA PRO A 59 -12.71 9.86 15.63
C PRO A 59 -11.18 9.82 15.61
N LEU A 60 -10.59 8.82 14.98
CA LEU A 60 -9.14 8.67 14.87
C LEU A 60 -8.54 9.37 13.64
N VAL A 61 -9.38 9.81 12.70
CA VAL A 61 -8.89 10.51 11.51
C VAL A 61 -8.69 11.99 11.84
N ASN A 62 -7.45 12.43 11.85
CA ASN A 62 -7.09 13.82 12.13
C ASN A 62 -7.09 14.66 10.85
N THR A 63 -6.41 14.19 9.80
CA THR A 63 -6.37 14.87 8.50
C THR A 63 -6.49 13.86 7.36
N ILE A 64 -7.08 14.32 6.25
CA ILE A 64 -7.13 13.58 4.99
C ILE A 64 -6.61 14.48 3.89
N THR A 65 -5.59 14.05 3.18
CA THR A 65 -4.96 14.80 2.09
C THR A 65 -4.93 13.94 0.82
N VAL A 66 -5.13 14.55 -0.33
CA VAL A 66 -4.93 13.90 -1.64
C VAL A 66 -3.70 14.49 -2.30
N ALA A 67 -2.83 13.66 -2.84
CA ALA A 67 -1.62 14.06 -3.54
C ALA A 67 -1.51 13.34 -4.90
N ASP A 68 -0.94 14.03 -5.87
CA ASP A 68 -0.66 13.51 -7.22
C ASP A 68 0.83 13.26 -7.45
N ASN A 69 1.63 13.45 -6.42
CA ASN A 69 3.08 13.37 -6.46
C ASN A 69 3.60 12.56 -5.26
N ALA A 70 4.41 11.55 -5.53
CA ALA A 70 4.91 10.63 -4.52
C ALA A 70 5.78 11.31 -3.45
N ALA A 71 6.64 12.27 -3.82
CA ALA A 71 7.50 12.96 -2.86
C ALA A 71 6.68 13.76 -1.84
N LYS A 72 5.63 14.46 -2.31
CA LYS A 72 4.72 15.19 -1.43
C LYS A 72 3.88 14.25 -0.57
N ALA A 73 3.49 13.15 -1.17
CA ALA A 73 2.64 12.19 -0.53
C ALA A 73 3.39 11.48 0.61
N PHE A 74 4.64 11.05 0.45
CA PHE A 74 5.45 10.37 1.47
C PHE A 74 6.12 11.29 2.50
N GLU A 75 5.90 12.58 2.44
CA GLU A 75 6.50 13.53 3.37
C GLU A 75 6.14 13.24 4.83
N GLY A 76 7.12 12.80 5.61
CA GLY A 76 6.95 12.46 7.03
C GLY A 76 6.11 11.22 7.32
N ALA A 77 5.83 10.37 6.33
CA ALA A 77 5.03 9.16 6.51
C ALA A 77 5.74 8.13 7.40
N ASN A 78 5.06 7.64 8.45
CA ASN A 78 5.53 6.53 9.29
C ASN A 78 5.09 5.16 8.78
N ALA A 79 4.03 5.11 7.98
CA ALA A 79 3.54 3.89 7.35
C ALA A 79 3.13 4.15 5.90
N ALA A 80 3.55 3.29 4.98
CA ALA A 80 3.21 3.38 3.57
C ALA A 80 2.62 2.06 3.07
N PHE A 81 1.43 2.14 2.44
CA PHE A 81 0.76 1.01 1.83
C PHE A 81 0.81 1.15 0.30
N LEU A 82 1.68 0.41 -0.36
CA LEU A 82 1.86 0.45 -1.80
C LEU A 82 0.89 -0.55 -2.46
N VAL A 83 -0.38 -0.15 -2.60
CA VAL A 83 -1.45 -1.00 -3.11
C VAL A 83 -1.55 -0.92 -4.63
N GLY A 84 -1.33 0.27 -5.20
CA GLY A 84 -1.45 0.52 -6.62
C GLY A 84 -0.38 -0.20 -7.44
N ALA A 85 -0.84 -0.95 -8.46
CA ALA A 85 0.01 -1.53 -9.48
C ALA A 85 -0.75 -1.53 -10.81
N LYS A 86 -0.03 -1.46 -11.94
CA LYS A 86 -0.66 -1.56 -13.26
C LYS A 86 -1.23 -2.98 -13.41
N PRO A 87 -2.56 -3.14 -13.64
CA PRO A 87 -3.13 -4.44 -13.92
C PRO A 87 -2.62 -4.98 -15.27
N ARG A 88 -2.62 -6.29 -15.41
CA ARG A 88 -2.22 -6.95 -16.66
C ARG A 88 -3.28 -6.68 -17.74
N GLY A 89 -2.85 -6.09 -18.86
CA GLY A 89 -3.68 -5.89 -20.05
C GLY A 89 -3.94 -7.20 -20.82
N LYS A 90 -4.99 -7.22 -21.65
CA LYS A 90 -5.22 -8.34 -22.57
C LYS A 90 -4.04 -8.44 -23.55
N GLY A 91 -3.42 -9.64 -23.64
CA GLY A 91 -2.27 -9.90 -24.52
C GLY A 91 -0.92 -9.42 -23.97
N GLU A 92 -0.85 -8.75 -22.84
CA GLU A 92 0.39 -8.32 -22.22
C GLU A 92 1.11 -9.51 -21.57
N SER A 93 2.41 -9.63 -21.78
CA SER A 93 3.20 -10.68 -21.14
C SER A 93 3.44 -10.37 -19.65
N ARG A 94 3.83 -11.38 -18.87
CA ARG A 94 4.24 -11.14 -17.46
C ARG A 94 5.47 -10.26 -17.37
N ALA A 95 6.38 -10.38 -18.34
CA ALA A 95 7.60 -9.57 -18.39
C ALA A 95 7.29 -8.08 -18.63
N ASP A 96 6.36 -7.77 -19.53
CA ASP A 96 5.95 -6.39 -19.81
C ASP A 96 5.27 -5.75 -18.59
N MET A 97 4.39 -6.50 -17.94
CA MET A 97 3.74 -6.06 -16.69
C MET A 97 4.78 -5.81 -15.59
N LEU A 98 5.76 -6.70 -15.44
CA LEU A 98 6.82 -6.57 -14.45
C LEU A 98 7.68 -5.33 -14.72
N ALA A 99 8.06 -5.08 -15.99
CA ALA A 99 8.83 -3.91 -16.38
C ALA A 99 8.08 -2.61 -16.12
N ALA A 100 6.77 -2.58 -16.43
CA ALA A 100 5.93 -1.41 -16.19
C ALA A 100 5.75 -1.13 -14.68
N ASN A 101 5.46 -2.15 -13.89
CA ASN A 101 5.34 -2.03 -12.44
C ASN A 101 6.69 -1.69 -11.78
N GLY A 102 7.78 -2.29 -12.25
CA GLY A 102 9.12 -1.99 -11.73
C GLY A 102 9.45 -0.50 -11.73
N LYS A 103 9.10 0.23 -12.79
CA LYS A 103 9.29 1.70 -12.85
C LYS A 103 8.52 2.42 -11.74
N ILE A 104 7.25 2.04 -11.53
CA ILE A 104 6.40 2.65 -10.49
C ILE A 104 7.04 2.44 -9.10
N PHE A 105 7.48 1.22 -8.79
CA PHE A 105 8.06 0.91 -7.48
C PHE A 105 9.48 1.45 -7.28
N ILE A 106 10.24 1.69 -8.35
CA ILE A 106 11.50 2.43 -8.29
C ILE A 106 11.24 3.89 -7.89
N GLU A 107 10.29 4.55 -8.53
CA GLU A 107 9.94 5.93 -8.23
C GLU A 107 9.38 6.09 -6.81
N GLN A 108 8.50 5.19 -6.39
CA GLN A 108 7.96 5.17 -5.02
C GLN A 108 9.05 4.89 -3.99
N GLY A 109 9.96 3.95 -4.25
CA GLY A 109 11.09 3.64 -3.36
C GLY A 109 12.01 4.85 -3.18
N LYS A 110 12.34 5.56 -4.24
CA LYS A 110 13.14 6.80 -4.17
C LYS A 110 12.42 7.88 -3.36
N ALA A 111 11.13 8.10 -3.65
CA ALA A 111 10.35 9.11 -2.95
C ALA A 111 10.20 8.79 -1.45
N LEU A 112 10.07 7.51 -1.07
CA LEU A 112 10.09 7.06 0.32
C LEU A 112 11.46 7.36 0.97
N ASN A 113 12.55 7.05 0.28
CA ASN A 113 13.90 7.32 0.77
C ASN A 113 14.14 8.79 1.08
N ASP A 114 13.64 9.66 0.21
CA ASP A 114 13.92 11.10 0.25
C ASP A 114 12.98 11.85 1.21
N ALA A 115 11.77 11.37 1.44
CA ALA A 115 10.72 12.15 2.09
C ALA A 115 10.07 11.49 3.32
N ALA A 116 10.12 10.17 3.46
CA ALA A 116 9.44 9.49 4.56
C ALA A 116 10.15 9.70 5.91
N ALA A 117 9.40 9.46 6.99
CA ALA A 117 9.98 9.46 8.33
C ALA A 117 11.05 8.37 8.48
N GLN A 118 12.04 8.59 9.35
CA GLN A 118 13.14 7.64 9.57
C GLN A 118 12.69 6.26 10.08
N ASP A 119 11.53 6.19 10.69
CA ASP A 119 10.94 4.97 11.23
C ASP A 119 9.88 4.34 10.30
N VAL A 120 9.77 4.80 9.07
CA VAL A 120 8.77 4.33 8.09
C VAL A 120 8.75 2.81 7.96
N ARG A 121 7.54 2.25 7.89
CA ARG A 121 7.28 0.84 7.56
C ARG A 121 6.46 0.77 6.28
N VAL A 122 6.88 -0.09 5.37
CA VAL A 122 6.30 -0.18 4.04
C VAL A 122 5.67 -1.56 3.85
N LEU A 123 4.40 -1.60 3.47
CA LEU A 123 3.70 -2.80 3.06
C LEU A 123 3.34 -2.72 1.59
N VAL A 124 3.91 -3.60 0.80
CA VAL A 124 3.62 -3.71 -0.63
C VAL A 124 2.53 -4.74 -0.87
N VAL A 125 1.44 -4.32 -1.48
CA VAL A 125 0.26 -5.14 -1.81
C VAL A 125 0.16 -5.37 -3.32
N GLY A 126 0.56 -4.37 -4.12
CA GLY A 126 0.52 -4.42 -5.59
C GLY A 126 1.32 -5.60 -6.16
N ASN A 127 0.66 -6.41 -7.00
CA ASN A 127 1.25 -7.63 -7.56
C ASN A 127 2.23 -7.37 -8.73
N PRO A 128 3.32 -8.17 -8.79
CA PRO A 128 3.77 -9.21 -7.85
C PRO A 128 4.41 -8.60 -6.59
N ALA A 129 3.75 -8.76 -5.44
CA ALA A 129 4.06 -8.04 -4.21
C ALA A 129 5.50 -8.25 -3.71
N ASN A 130 6.00 -9.48 -3.74
CA ASN A 130 7.36 -9.81 -3.33
C ASN A 130 8.42 -9.13 -4.22
N THR A 131 8.24 -9.17 -5.54
CA THR A 131 9.18 -8.54 -6.48
C THR A 131 9.13 -7.01 -6.36
N ASN A 132 7.94 -6.45 -6.26
CA ASN A 132 7.75 -5.01 -6.12
C ASN A 132 8.31 -4.50 -4.78
N ALA A 133 8.15 -5.24 -3.68
CA ALA A 133 8.77 -4.92 -2.40
C ALA A 133 10.30 -4.92 -2.48
N TYR A 134 10.88 -5.91 -3.17
CA TYR A 134 12.32 -5.97 -3.39
C TYR A 134 12.82 -4.77 -4.21
N ILE A 135 12.13 -4.42 -5.29
CA ILE A 135 12.47 -3.27 -6.13
C ILE A 135 12.40 -1.97 -5.32
N ALA A 136 11.31 -1.76 -4.57
CA ALA A 136 11.15 -0.57 -3.75
C ALA A 136 12.26 -0.46 -2.69
N SER A 137 12.58 -1.55 -1.98
CA SER A 137 13.64 -1.56 -0.96
C SER A 137 15.02 -1.28 -1.55
N LYS A 138 15.33 -1.80 -2.75
CA LYS A 138 16.60 -1.50 -3.43
C LYS A 138 16.67 -0.07 -3.98
N SER A 139 15.54 0.58 -4.13
CA SER A 139 15.45 1.98 -4.57
C SER A 139 15.45 2.97 -3.40
N ALA A 140 15.43 2.48 -2.17
CA ALA A 140 15.44 3.25 -0.92
C ALA A 140 16.61 2.79 -0.03
N PRO A 141 17.86 3.12 -0.38
CA PRO A 141 19.04 2.58 0.29
C PRO A 141 19.19 3.01 1.76
N ASP A 142 18.59 4.14 2.16
CA ASP A 142 18.70 4.66 3.52
C ASP A 142 17.62 4.06 4.46
N ILE A 143 16.61 3.38 3.91
CA ILE A 143 15.59 2.68 4.69
C ILE A 143 16.02 1.22 4.87
N PRO A 144 16.13 0.71 6.12
CA PRO A 144 16.46 -0.68 6.38
C PRO A 144 15.53 -1.66 5.67
N GLY A 145 16.10 -2.70 5.04
CA GLY A 145 15.34 -3.65 4.21
C GLY A 145 14.28 -4.44 4.98
N ASP A 146 14.44 -4.64 6.28
CA ASP A 146 13.47 -5.31 7.17
C ASP A 146 12.19 -4.47 7.42
N ARG A 147 12.21 -3.20 7.01
CA ARG A 147 11.02 -2.34 7.06
C ARG A 147 10.12 -2.48 5.83
N PHE A 148 10.59 -3.16 4.78
CA PHE A 148 9.79 -3.48 3.60
C PHE A 148 9.18 -4.87 3.72
N ASN A 149 7.86 -4.93 3.63
CA ASN A 149 7.10 -6.17 3.70
C ASN A 149 6.24 -6.34 2.45
N ALA A 150 6.09 -7.58 1.99
CA ALA A 150 5.18 -7.96 0.92
C ALA A 150 3.96 -8.67 1.50
N MET A 151 2.77 -8.33 1.03
CA MET A 151 1.54 -9.01 1.46
C MET A 151 1.40 -10.35 0.75
N MET A 152 1.81 -11.44 1.43
CA MET A 152 1.75 -12.82 0.94
C MET A 152 0.81 -13.71 1.77
N ARG A 153 -0.05 -13.11 2.59
CA ARG A 153 -0.94 -13.84 3.51
C ARG A 153 -1.89 -14.80 2.78
N LEU A 154 -2.40 -14.41 1.62
CA LEU A 154 -3.31 -15.26 0.85
C LEU A 154 -2.60 -16.52 0.33
N ASP A 155 -1.37 -16.38 -0.16
CA ASP A 155 -0.58 -17.51 -0.65
C ASP A 155 -0.20 -18.44 0.51
N HIS A 156 0.16 -17.88 1.66
CA HIS A 156 0.40 -18.65 2.89
C HIS A 156 -0.83 -19.45 3.32
N ASN A 157 -2.00 -18.83 3.37
CA ASN A 157 -3.25 -19.51 3.75
C ASN A 157 -3.62 -20.61 2.76
N ARG A 158 -3.41 -20.38 1.46
CA ARG A 158 -3.61 -21.42 0.43
C ARG A 158 -2.68 -22.60 0.62
N ALA A 159 -1.40 -22.35 0.90
CA ALA A 159 -0.43 -23.43 1.16
C ALA A 159 -0.83 -24.24 2.39
N LEU A 160 -1.23 -23.60 3.48
CA LEU A 160 -1.73 -24.29 4.67
C LEU A 160 -2.96 -25.13 4.37
N SER A 161 -3.94 -24.58 3.64
CA SER A 161 -5.16 -25.32 3.26
C SER A 161 -4.85 -26.53 2.40
N MET A 162 -3.95 -26.41 1.42
CA MET A 162 -3.56 -27.52 0.55
C MET A 162 -2.82 -28.63 1.32
N LEU A 163 -1.94 -28.25 2.25
CA LEU A 163 -1.24 -29.22 3.12
C LEU A 163 -2.22 -29.92 4.05
N ALA A 164 -3.13 -29.19 4.67
CA ALA A 164 -4.15 -29.74 5.56
C ALA A 164 -5.04 -30.77 4.83
N GLN A 165 -5.49 -30.45 3.62
CA GLN A 165 -6.24 -31.37 2.76
C GLN A 165 -5.44 -32.62 2.40
N HIS A 166 -4.14 -32.46 2.09
CA HIS A 166 -3.28 -33.61 1.74
C HIS A 166 -3.02 -34.54 2.93
N LEU A 167 -2.93 -33.96 4.14
CA LEU A 167 -2.65 -34.69 5.38
C LEU A 167 -3.92 -35.13 6.15
N ASP A 168 -5.10 -34.77 5.63
CA ASP A 168 -6.40 -35.02 6.24
C ASP A 168 -6.48 -34.49 7.71
N VAL A 169 -6.00 -33.24 7.90
CA VAL A 169 -6.02 -32.55 9.18
C VAL A 169 -6.68 -31.15 9.05
N PRO A 170 -7.15 -30.53 10.14
CA PRO A 170 -7.62 -29.15 10.12
C PRO A 170 -6.52 -28.19 9.66
N SER A 171 -6.90 -27.10 8.97
CA SER A 171 -5.98 -26.06 8.48
C SER A 171 -5.58 -24.99 9.53
N THR A 172 -5.97 -25.21 10.78
CA THR A 172 -5.67 -24.33 11.92
C THR A 172 -4.75 -25.02 12.90
#